data_1a66fee2269c43f1b55330f86794ad92
#
_entry.id   1a66fee2269c43f1b55330f86794ad92
#
_cell.length_a   1.000
_cell.length_b   1.000
_cell.length_c   1.000
_cell.angle_alpha   90.00
_cell.angle_beta   90.00
_cell.angle_gamma   90.00
#
_symmetry.space_group_name_H-M   'P 1'
#
loop_
_entity.id
_entity.type
_entity.pdbx_description
1 polymer ?
#
loop_
_entity_poly.entity_id
_entity_poly.type
_entity_poly.pdbx_seq_one_letter_code
_entity_poly.pdbx_strand_id
1 'polypeptide(L)' 'FEITEKQYMTETLAKKYVEQQKFNEAIQAYEILCLKYPEKISLFAIQINELKNKL' A
#
# COMPACT_ATOMS: atom_id res chain seq x y z
N PHE A 1 15.92 3.83 7.91
CA PHE A 1 14.84 4.73 7.53
C PHE A 1 13.70 4.00 6.84
N GLU A 2 14.01 3.27 5.77
CA GLU A 2 12.99 2.48 5.07
C GLU A 2 12.40 1.40 5.96
N ILE A 3 13.22 0.82 6.81
CA ILE A 3 12.77 -0.21 7.73
C ILE A 3 11.71 0.36 8.67
N THR A 4 11.93 1.60 9.13
CA THR A 4 10.98 2.26 10.01
C THR A 4 9.63 2.44 9.31
N GLU A 5 9.66 2.86 8.06
CA GLU A 5 8.42 3.02 7.29
C GLU A 5 7.68 1.69 7.15
N LYS A 6 8.42 0.62 6.86
CA LYS A 6 7.81 -0.68 6.72
C LYS A 6 7.14 -1.14 8.01
N GLN A 7 7.78 -0.85 9.16
CA GLN A 7 7.24 -1.25 10.45
C GLN A 7 5.95 -0.51 10.79
N TYR A 8 5.86 0.73 10.37
CA TYR A 8 4.74 1.59 10.77
C TYR A 8 3.76 1.86 9.64
N MET A 9 3.85 1.09 8.56
CA MET A 9 2.91 1.26 7.46
C MET A 9 1.50 0.92 7.91
N THR A 10 0.54 1.79 7.56
CA THR A 10 -0.86 1.61 7.87
C THR A 10 -1.70 1.85 6.63
N GLU A 11 -2.96 1.41 6.69
CA GLU A 11 -3.89 1.67 5.59
C GLU A 11 -4.10 3.16 5.38
N THR A 12 -4.11 3.92 6.47
CA THR A 12 -4.27 5.37 6.37
C THR A 12 -3.14 5.99 5.58
N LEU A 13 -1.89 5.56 5.85
CA LEU A 13 -0.74 6.07 5.14
C LEU A 13 -0.80 5.71 3.66
N ALA A 14 -1.18 4.45 3.36
CA ALA A 14 -1.30 4.02 1.98
C ALA A 14 -2.33 4.87 1.24
N LYS A 15 -3.46 5.15 1.88
CA LYS A 15 -4.49 5.98 1.27
C LYS A 15 -4.02 7.40 1.03
N LYS A 16 -3.20 7.93 1.93
CA LYS A 16 -2.64 9.27 1.74
C LYS A 16 -1.74 9.33 0.53
N TYR A 17 -0.95 8.28 0.29
CA TYR A 17 -0.14 8.23 -0.91
C TYR A 17 -1.01 8.27 -2.16
N VAL A 18 -2.15 7.56 -2.14
CA VAL A 18 -3.08 7.58 -3.26
C VAL A 18 -3.62 9.00 -3.49
N GLU A 19 -4.00 9.68 -2.41
CA GLU A 19 -4.52 11.04 -2.51
C GLU A 19 -3.49 11.98 -3.10
N GLN A 20 -2.22 11.76 -2.80
CA GLN A 20 -1.14 12.57 -3.33
C GLN A 20 -0.70 12.13 -4.72
N GLN A 21 -1.39 11.14 -5.29
CA GLN A 21 -1.08 10.58 -6.60
C GLN A 21 0.30 9.95 -6.66
N LYS A 22 0.82 9.52 -5.52
CA LYS A 22 2.06 8.79 -5.43
C LYS A 22 1.77 7.31 -5.58
N PHE A 23 1.41 6.90 -6.80
CA PHE A 23 0.87 5.55 -7.00
C PHE A 23 1.91 4.46 -6.78
N ASN A 24 3.16 4.69 -7.14
CA ASN A 24 4.20 3.70 -6.89
C ASN A 24 4.39 3.46 -5.40
N GLU A 25 4.44 4.55 -4.63
CA GLU A 25 4.58 4.44 -3.19
C GLU A 25 3.35 3.78 -2.56
N ALA A 26 2.17 4.10 -3.09
CA ALA A 26 0.94 3.49 -2.58
C ALA A 26 0.93 1.99 -2.82
N ILE A 27 1.39 1.56 -4.00
CA ILE A 27 1.47 0.13 -4.31
C ILE A 27 2.40 -0.56 -3.33
N GLN A 28 3.57 0.03 -3.10
CA GLN A 28 4.52 -0.54 -2.15
C GLN A 28 3.93 -0.60 -0.74
N ALA A 29 3.19 0.44 -0.35
CA ALA A 29 2.56 0.47 0.96
C ALA A 29 1.57 -0.67 1.11
N TYR A 30 0.74 -0.90 0.11
CA TYR A 30 -0.21 -2.00 0.17
C TYR A 30 0.48 -3.36 0.15
N GLU A 31 1.60 -3.48 -0.57
CA GLU A 31 2.37 -4.72 -0.55
C GLU A 31 2.90 -5.01 0.84
N ILE A 32 3.38 -3.97 1.54
CA ILE A 32 3.83 -4.13 2.91
C ILE A 32 2.67 -4.56 3.81
N LEU A 33 1.50 -3.96 3.61
CA LEU A 33 0.33 -4.32 4.39
C LEU A 33 -0.10 -5.76 4.15
N CYS A 34 0.08 -6.27 2.94
CA CYS A 34 -0.20 -7.67 2.65
C CYS A 34 0.66 -8.59 3.50
N LEU A 35 1.92 -8.21 3.73
CA LEU A 35 2.81 -9.01 4.57
C LEU A 35 2.42 -8.91 6.04
N LYS A 36 1.94 -7.75 6.48
CA LYS A 36 1.54 -7.57 7.88
C LYS A 36 0.20 -8.24 8.19
N TYR A 37 -0.71 -8.23 7.23
CA TYR A 37 -2.07 -8.73 7.43
C TYR A 37 -2.43 -9.71 6.32
N PRO A 38 -1.90 -10.96 6.40
CA PRO A 38 -2.14 -11.93 5.34
C PRO A 38 -3.63 -12.21 5.09
N GLU A 39 -4.44 -12.07 6.12
CA GLU A 39 -5.88 -12.31 5.99
C GLU A 39 -6.56 -11.27 5.13
N LYS A 40 -5.90 -10.14 4.85
CA LYS A 40 -6.46 -9.07 4.04
C LYS A 40 -5.83 -8.96 2.65
N ILE A 41 -5.06 -9.96 2.26
CA ILE A 41 -4.36 -9.92 0.98
C ILE A 41 -5.33 -9.70 -0.17
N SER A 42 -6.48 -10.38 -0.16
CA SER A 42 -7.46 -10.23 -1.24
C SER A 42 -7.91 -8.78 -1.37
N LEU A 43 -8.13 -8.12 -0.26
CA LEU A 43 -8.56 -6.73 -0.25
C LEU A 43 -7.48 -5.80 -0.79
N PHE A 44 -6.26 -5.98 -0.29
CA PHE A 44 -5.15 -5.13 -0.73
C PHE A 44 -4.77 -5.37 -2.17
N ALA A 45 -4.92 -6.61 -2.65
CA ALA A 45 -4.62 -6.91 -4.05
C ALA A 45 -5.51 -6.14 -5.00
N ILE A 46 -6.78 -5.95 -4.64
CA ILE A 46 -7.68 -5.15 -5.45
C ILE A 46 -7.18 -3.71 -5.53
N GLN A 47 -6.75 -3.16 -4.40
CA GLN A 47 -6.22 -1.80 -4.39
C GLN A 47 -4.97 -1.68 -5.24
N ILE A 48 -4.06 -2.65 -5.12
CA ILE A 48 -2.83 -2.65 -5.91
C ILE A 48 -3.14 -2.68 -7.40
N ASN A 49 -4.10 -3.53 -7.80
CA ASN A 49 -4.49 -3.63 -9.20
C ASN A 49 -5.02 -2.31 -9.73
N GLU A 50 -5.88 -1.66 -8.96
CA GLU A 50 -6.44 -0.37 -9.38
C GLU A 50 -5.34 0.68 -9.51
N LEU A 51 -4.38 0.68 -8.61
CA LEU A 51 -3.27 1.62 -8.68
C LEU A 51 -2.38 1.38 -9.88
N LYS A 52 -2.13 0.11 -10.21
CA LYS A 52 -1.34 -0.21 -11.39
C LYS A 52 -2.01 0.27 -12.67
N ASN A 53 -3.34 0.26 -12.70
CA ASN A 53 -4.07 0.74 -13.87
C ASN A 53 -3.97 2.25 -14.04
N LYS A 54 -3.59 2.96 -12.99
CA LYS A 54 -3.43 4.41 -13.05
C LYS A 54 -2.02 4.82 -13.48
N LEU A 55 -1.09 3.89 -13.49
CA LEU A 55 0.26 4.18 -13.96
C LEU A 55 0.31 4.16 -15.50
#